data_43b4878a42ae70b0ee572d5c0b078b1f
#
_entry.id   43b4878a42ae70b0ee572d5c0b078b1f
#
_cell.length_a   1.000
_cell.length_b   1.000
_cell.length_c   1.000
_cell.angle_alpha   90.00
_cell.angle_beta   90.00
_cell.angle_gamma   90.00
#
_symmetry.space_group_name_H-M   'P 1'
#
loop_
_entity.id
_entity.type
_entity.pdbx_description
1 polymer ?
#
loop_
_entity_poly.entity_id
_entity_poly.type
_entity_poly.pdbx_seq_one_letter_code
_entity_poly.pdbx_strand_id
1 'polypeptide(L)'
;MTTQVPTSRFVDMALSFAGGDGGNLDSEVWFCGFEWGNSHGIDIEKTIDTEFQPIPEPTSWAHKDFEGSWNTNYNRKICLFLKYFYAIDWEGMSYDEFVANHQILYPDGLGFKLNLLPVRFRNRESLVWAKAIEAASGFETFDDYRSWCVTHRGAFFRALLSKHKPKVLVCTGVGERENFLRAFADGEPRQTVQLADFSITVAKFADTLICVTPFFGSPAGINSYQKMEQLVSKIKLLLAA
;
A
#
# COMPACT_ATOMS: atom_id res chain seq x y z
N MET A 1 -22.50 14.23 18.55
CA MET A 1 -21.93 13.58 17.36
C MET A 1 -22.58 12.21 17.27
N THR A 2 -23.42 11.98 16.29
CA THR A 2 -23.98 10.67 15.99
C THR A 2 -22.82 9.78 15.51
N THR A 3 -22.53 8.72 16.25
CA THR A 3 -21.52 7.73 15.84
C THR A 3 -22.10 7.03 14.61
N GLN A 4 -21.57 7.35 13.42
CA GLN A 4 -21.96 6.67 12.20
C GLN A 4 -21.54 5.22 12.30
N VAL A 5 -22.45 4.30 12.00
CA VAL A 5 -22.21 2.87 12.08
C VAL A 5 -21.99 2.35 10.65
N PRO A 6 -20.82 1.80 10.34
CA PRO A 6 -20.57 1.23 9.02
C PRO A 6 -21.51 0.05 8.75
N THR A 7 -21.85 -0.17 7.47
CA THR A 7 -22.60 -1.36 7.08
C THR A 7 -21.78 -2.63 7.32
N SER A 8 -22.43 -3.75 7.64
CA SER A 8 -21.73 -5.04 7.78
C SER A 8 -20.97 -5.42 6.51
N ARG A 9 -21.57 -5.20 5.34
CA ARG A 9 -20.94 -5.43 4.03
C ARG A 9 -19.63 -4.65 3.88
N PHE A 10 -19.61 -3.37 4.26
CA PHE A 10 -18.39 -2.57 4.24
C PHE A 10 -17.35 -3.10 5.22
N VAL A 11 -17.75 -3.45 6.45
CA VAL A 11 -16.83 -3.99 7.46
C VAL A 11 -16.18 -5.28 6.96
N ASP A 12 -16.96 -6.22 6.43
CA ASP A 12 -16.44 -7.50 5.92
C ASP A 12 -15.43 -7.28 4.77
N MET A 13 -15.73 -6.37 3.84
CA MET A 13 -14.82 -5.99 2.77
C MET A 13 -13.58 -5.27 3.30
N ALA A 14 -13.75 -4.29 4.18
CA ALA A 14 -12.65 -3.46 4.66
C ALA A 14 -11.68 -4.23 5.58
N LEU A 15 -12.14 -5.25 6.30
CA LEU A 15 -11.32 -6.14 7.13
C LEU A 15 -10.87 -7.40 6.38
N SER A 16 -10.68 -7.29 5.08
CA SER A 16 -10.18 -8.32 4.18
C SER A 16 -9.00 -7.80 3.35
N PHE A 17 -8.52 -8.59 2.39
CA PHE A 17 -7.46 -8.17 1.45
C PHE A 17 -7.98 -7.31 0.28
N ALA A 18 -9.25 -6.89 0.32
CA ALA A 18 -9.80 -5.99 -0.70
C ALA A 18 -8.95 -4.71 -0.84
N GLY A 19 -8.78 -4.22 -2.06
CA GLY A 19 -8.02 -3.01 -2.35
C GLY A 19 -6.49 -3.19 -2.37
N GLY A 20 -5.96 -4.41 -2.37
CA GLY A 20 -4.53 -4.70 -2.49
C GLY A 20 -4.19 -5.56 -3.71
N ASP A 21 -2.98 -5.45 -4.24
CA ASP A 21 -2.47 -6.34 -5.29
C ASP A 21 -2.08 -7.71 -4.71
N GLY A 22 -1.88 -7.81 -3.38
CA GLY A 22 -1.52 -9.03 -2.71
C GLY A 22 -0.03 -9.39 -2.82
N GLY A 23 0.24 -10.67 -3.06
CA GLY A 23 1.59 -11.24 -3.08
C GLY A 23 1.87 -12.14 -1.89
N ASN A 24 3.14 -12.26 -1.50
CA ASN A 24 3.60 -13.14 -0.44
C ASN A 24 3.54 -12.46 0.93
N LEU A 25 2.65 -12.92 1.81
CA LEU A 25 2.54 -12.42 3.18
C LEU A 25 3.80 -12.67 4.02
N ASP A 26 4.57 -13.72 3.72
CA ASP A 26 5.80 -14.04 4.44
C ASP A 26 7.04 -13.35 3.84
N SER A 27 6.85 -12.45 2.88
CA SER A 27 7.94 -11.64 2.33
C SER A 27 8.48 -10.64 3.34
N GLU A 28 9.80 -10.43 3.34
CA GLU A 28 10.48 -9.45 4.19
C GLU A 28 10.08 -7.99 3.90
N VAL A 29 9.54 -7.72 2.71
CA VAL A 29 9.19 -6.38 2.24
C VAL A 29 7.71 -6.30 1.92
N TRP A 30 7.02 -5.38 2.60
CA TRP A 30 5.64 -5.03 2.30
C TRP A 30 5.55 -3.59 1.80
N PHE A 31 4.59 -3.34 0.91
CA PHE A 31 4.27 -2.01 0.40
C PHE A 31 2.85 -1.62 0.74
N CYS A 32 2.66 -0.36 1.14
CA CYS A 32 1.33 0.19 1.37
C CYS A 32 1.14 1.48 0.58
N GLY A 33 0.16 1.47 -0.34
CA GLY A 33 -0.45 2.68 -0.87
C GLY A 33 -1.52 3.22 0.07
N PHE A 34 -1.89 4.49 -0.11
CA PHE A 34 -3.03 5.02 0.65
C PHE A 34 -4.35 4.50 0.07
N GLU A 35 -4.46 4.54 -1.24
CA GLU A 35 -5.62 4.05 -2.00
C GLU A 35 -5.20 3.50 -3.37
N TRP A 36 -6.09 2.77 -4.01
CA TRP A 36 -5.95 2.44 -5.42
C TRP A 36 -6.35 3.65 -6.29
N GLY A 37 -5.42 4.10 -7.13
CA GLY A 37 -5.76 5.07 -8.16
C GLY A 37 -6.73 4.46 -9.19
N ASN A 38 -7.78 5.20 -9.57
CA ASN A 38 -8.67 4.80 -10.66
C ASN A 38 -8.20 5.40 -11.98
N SER A 39 -7.11 4.86 -12.55
CA SER A 39 -6.54 5.33 -13.83
C SER A 39 -7.45 5.06 -15.05
N HIS A 40 -8.41 4.14 -14.93
CA HIS A 40 -9.27 3.69 -16.02
C HIS A 40 -10.67 4.32 -16.00
N GLY A 41 -10.95 5.25 -15.07
CA GLY A 41 -12.24 5.93 -15.01
C GLY A 41 -13.41 5.00 -14.68
N ILE A 42 -13.18 3.93 -13.91
CA ILE A 42 -14.23 3.03 -13.43
C ILE A 42 -15.26 3.87 -12.67
N ASP A 43 -16.51 3.76 -13.08
CA ASP A 43 -17.63 4.37 -12.42
C ASP A 43 -17.99 3.53 -11.20
N ILE A 44 -17.57 4.01 -10.01
CA ILE A 44 -17.79 3.28 -8.75
C ILE A 44 -19.28 3.02 -8.51
N GLU A 45 -20.17 3.91 -8.95
CA GLU A 45 -21.61 3.71 -8.77
C GLU A 45 -22.14 2.49 -9.53
N LYS A 46 -21.53 2.17 -10.67
CA LYS A 46 -21.90 0.98 -11.47
C LYS A 46 -21.24 -0.30 -10.99
N THR A 47 -20.13 -0.18 -10.26
CA THR A 47 -19.33 -1.34 -9.83
C THR A 47 -19.40 -1.56 -8.34
N ILE A 48 -20.22 -0.78 -7.60
CA ILE A 48 -20.30 -0.84 -6.13
C ILE A 48 -20.54 -2.26 -5.61
N ASP A 49 -21.36 -3.04 -6.31
CA ASP A 49 -21.70 -4.39 -5.89
C ASP A 49 -20.54 -5.38 -6.04
N THR A 50 -19.64 -5.15 -6.97
CA THR A 50 -18.43 -5.96 -7.16
C THR A 50 -17.26 -5.44 -6.32
N GLU A 51 -17.14 -4.12 -6.17
CA GLU A 51 -16.05 -3.50 -5.39
C GLU A 51 -16.20 -3.71 -3.88
N PHE A 52 -17.45 -3.81 -3.36
CA PHE A 52 -17.72 -4.04 -1.93
C PHE A 52 -17.85 -5.53 -1.60
N GLN A 53 -16.98 -6.35 -2.14
CA GLN A 53 -16.91 -7.78 -1.79
C GLN A 53 -15.65 -8.05 -0.95
N PRO A 54 -15.76 -8.86 0.11
CA PRO A 54 -14.60 -9.29 0.87
C PRO A 54 -13.70 -10.19 0.00
N ILE A 55 -12.39 -10.01 0.14
CA ILE A 55 -11.37 -10.86 -0.47
C ILE A 55 -10.66 -11.57 0.69
N PRO A 56 -11.02 -12.83 0.99
CA PRO A 56 -10.56 -13.52 2.20
C PRO A 56 -9.07 -13.90 2.14
N GLU A 57 -8.54 -14.13 0.95
CA GLU A 57 -7.14 -14.49 0.72
C GLU A 57 -6.45 -13.44 -0.15
N PRO A 58 -5.14 -13.20 0.02
CA PRO A 58 -4.41 -12.26 -0.81
C PRO A 58 -4.49 -12.63 -2.29
N THR A 59 -4.75 -11.65 -3.13
CA THR A 59 -4.53 -11.74 -4.57
C THR A 59 -3.03 -11.75 -4.89
N SER A 60 -2.65 -11.82 -6.14
CA SER A 60 -1.27 -11.73 -6.58
C SER A 60 -1.16 -11.34 -8.06
N TRP A 61 0.02 -10.90 -8.48
CA TRP A 61 0.29 -10.65 -9.90
C TRP A 61 0.35 -11.93 -10.75
N ALA A 62 0.41 -13.10 -10.13
CA ALA A 62 0.22 -14.38 -10.83
C ALA A 62 -1.20 -14.55 -11.37
N HIS A 63 -2.18 -13.84 -10.80
CA HIS A 63 -3.55 -13.90 -11.27
C HIS A 63 -3.70 -13.10 -12.57
N LYS A 64 -4.37 -13.70 -13.57
CA LYS A 64 -4.53 -13.11 -14.92
C LYS A 64 -5.17 -11.72 -14.93
N ASP A 65 -5.99 -11.38 -13.95
CA ASP A 65 -6.62 -10.06 -13.83
C ASP A 65 -5.60 -8.95 -13.50
N PHE A 66 -4.40 -9.34 -13.08
CA PHE A 66 -3.28 -8.44 -12.82
C PHE A 66 -2.19 -8.49 -13.90
N GLU A 67 -2.41 -9.25 -14.98
CA GLU A 67 -1.45 -9.32 -16.09
C GLU A 67 -1.14 -7.92 -16.65
N GLY A 68 0.14 -7.56 -16.71
CA GLY A 68 0.58 -6.24 -17.12
C GLY A 68 0.44 -5.12 -16.08
N SER A 69 -0.14 -5.38 -14.90
CA SER A 69 -0.29 -4.37 -13.81
C SER A 69 1.05 -3.78 -13.36
N TRP A 70 2.15 -4.54 -13.48
CA TRP A 70 3.49 -4.09 -13.17
C TRP A 70 4.01 -2.97 -14.09
N ASN A 71 3.37 -2.75 -15.25
CA ASN A 71 3.77 -1.72 -16.22
C ASN A 71 3.41 -0.27 -15.84
N THR A 72 2.72 -0.05 -14.72
CA THR A 72 2.51 1.31 -14.20
C THR A 72 3.81 1.89 -13.61
N ASN A 73 3.97 3.22 -13.64
CA ASN A 73 5.13 3.88 -13.05
C ASN A 73 5.32 3.50 -11.57
N TYR A 74 4.25 3.39 -10.82
CA TYR A 74 4.28 3.02 -9.41
C TYR A 74 4.81 1.59 -9.23
N ASN A 75 4.25 0.63 -9.94
CA ASN A 75 4.61 -0.78 -9.79
C ASN A 75 6.02 -1.08 -10.31
N ARG A 76 6.47 -0.39 -11.38
CA ARG A 76 7.87 -0.43 -11.81
C ARG A 76 8.84 0.03 -10.72
N LYS A 77 8.44 0.99 -9.88
CA LYS A 77 9.27 1.42 -8.74
C LYS A 77 9.28 0.40 -7.60
N ILE A 78 8.20 -0.36 -7.42
CA ILE A 78 8.20 -1.53 -6.53
C ILE A 78 9.24 -2.56 -6.99
N CYS A 79 9.24 -2.92 -8.28
CA CYS A 79 10.26 -3.82 -8.85
C CYS A 79 11.68 -3.30 -8.61
N LEU A 80 11.89 -2.00 -8.84
CA LEU A 80 13.18 -1.37 -8.62
C LEU A 80 13.60 -1.37 -7.14
N PHE A 81 12.66 -1.15 -6.21
CA PHE A 81 12.91 -1.27 -4.78
C PHE A 81 13.36 -2.68 -4.42
N LEU A 82 12.65 -3.70 -4.87
CA LEU A 82 12.96 -5.10 -4.60
C LEU A 82 14.30 -5.50 -5.21
N LYS A 83 14.62 -5.02 -6.42
CA LYS A 83 15.93 -5.17 -7.04
C LYS A 83 17.06 -4.74 -6.09
N TYR A 84 16.99 -3.50 -5.58
CA TYR A 84 18.03 -2.98 -4.69
C TYR A 84 18.00 -3.62 -3.29
N PHE A 85 16.81 -3.96 -2.79
CA PHE A 85 16.67 -4.56 -1.47
C PHE A 85 17.28 -5.96 -1.42
N TYR A 86 17.04 -6.77 -2.42
CA TYR A 86 17.57 -8.14 -2.51
C TYR A 86 18.87 -8.26 -3.30
N ALA A 87 19.43 -7.14 -3.78
CA ALA A 87 20.64 -7.10 -4.62
C ALA A 87 20.53 -8.00 -5.87
N ILE A 88 19.36 -7.96 -6.53
CA ILE A 88 19.10 -8.78 -7.71
C ILE A 88 19.73 -8.11 -8.93
N ASP A 89 20.40 -8.92 -9.75
CA ASP A 89 20.84 -8.47 -11.08
C ASP A 89 19.64 -8.35 -12.02
N TRP A 90 19.58 -7.23 -12.75
CA TRP A 90 18.52 -6.93 -13.72
C TRP A 90 19.08 -6.65 -15.11
N GLU A 91 20.38 -6.85 -15.31
CA GLU A 91 21.01 -6.54 -16.58
C GLU A 91 20.44 -7.41 -17.70
N GLY A 92 20.00 -6.76 -18.80
CA GLY A 92 19.45 -7.42 -19.97
C GLY A 92 18.02 -7.94 -19.87
N MET A 93 17.34 -7.78 -18.73
CA MET A 93 15.94 -8.23 -18.55
C MET A 93 14.95 -7.09 -18.81
N SER A 94 13.84 -7.43 -19.47
CA SER A 94 12.62 -6.59 -19.46
C SER A 94 11.93 -6.60 -18.09
N TYR A 95 10.95 -5.72 -17.89
CA TYR A 95 10.13 -5.75 -16.67
C TYR A 95 9.34 -7.05 -16.53
N ASP A 96 8.79 -7.57 -17.62
CA ASP A 96 8.01 -8.79 -17.62
C ASP A 96 8.86 -9.99 -17.22
N GLU A 97 10.07 -10.10 -17.77
CA GLU A 97 11.05 -11.14 -17.40
C GLU A 97 11.48 -11.00 -15.94
N PHE A 98 11.74 -9.77 -15.46
CA PHE A 98 12.09 -9.54 -14.06
C PHE A 98 10.97 -9.97 -13.12
N VAL A 99 9.71 -9.61 -13.41
CA VAL A 99 8.54 -10.00 -12.61
C VAL A 99 8.38 -11.52 -12.60
N ALA A 100 8.45 -12.17 -13.76
CA ALA A 100 8.28 -13.62 -13.88
C ALA A 100 9.42 -14.41 -13.21
N ASN A 101 10.68 -14.03 -13.48
CA ASN A 101 11.85 -14.76 -12.97
C ASN A 101 12.00 -14.66 -11.45
N HIS A 102 11.58 -13.53 -10.86
CA HIS A 102 11.67 -13.28 -9.41
C HIS A 102 10.32 -13.36 -8.71
N GLN A 103 9.26 -13.75 -9.43
CA GLN A 103 7.91 -13.92 -8.90
C GLN A 103 7.45 -12.72 -8.07
N ILE A 104 7.64 -11.49 -8.61
CA ILE A 104 7.32 -10.25 -7.89
C ILE A 104 5.83 -10.20 -7.58
N LEU A 105 5.47 -10.01 -6.31
CA LEU A 105 4.10 -10.06 -5.78
C LEU A 105 3.32 -11.33 -6.18
N TYR A 106 4.02 -12.46 -6.32
CA TYR A 106 3.43 -13.79 -6.43
C TYR A 106 3.28 -14.39 -5.02
N PRO A 107 2.41 -15.42 -4.83
CA PRO A 107 2.09 -15.94 -3.49
C PRO A 107 3.31 -16.43 -2.71
N ASP A 108 4.31 -17.00 -3.40
CA ASP A 108 5.56 -17.51 -2.81
C ASP A 108 6.78 -16.67 -3.23
N GLY A 109 6.53 -15.48 -3.80
CA GLY A 109 7.56 -14.64 -4.39
C GLY A 109 8.02 -13.49 -3.49
N LEU A 110 8.56 -12.45 -4.12
CA LEU A 110 9.09 -11.28 -3.44
C LEU A 110 8.03 -10.17 -3.32
N GLY A 111 7.83 -9.71 -2.10
CA GLY A 111 6.98 -8.58 -1.78
C GLY A 111 5.50 -8.93 -1.55
N PHE A 112 4.87 -8.07 -0.77
CA PHE A 112 3.42 -8.02 -0.55
C PHE A 112 2.94 -6.58 -0.67
N LYS A 113 1.81 -6.35 -1.34
CA LYS A 113 1.27 -5.01 -1.56
C LYS A 113 -0.18 -4.89 -1.13
N LEU A 114 -0.44 -3.87 -0.35
CA LEU A 114 -1.76 -3.52 0.17
C LEU A 114 -2.05 -2.02 0.00
N ASN A 115 -3.29 -1.62 0.24
CA ASN A 115 -3.66 -0.22 0.38
C ASN A 115 -4.44 0.00 1.68
N LEU A 116 -4.20 1.14 2.32
CA LEU A 116 -4.87 1.48 3.58
C LEU A 116 -6.38 1.69 3.38
N LEU A 117 -6.77 2.32 2.27
CA LEU A 117 -8.18 2.44 1.88
C LEU A 117 -8.56 1.35 0.87
N PRO A 118 -9.63 0.57 1.12
CA PRO A 118 -9.99 -0.55 0.25
C PRO A 118 -10.74 -0.15 -1.03
N VAL A 119 -11.34 1.05 -1.08
CA VAL A 119 -12.13 1.53 -2.22
C VAL A 119 -11.28 2.41 -3.12
N ARG A 120 -11.49 2.31 -4.44
CA ARG A 120 -10.82 3.13 -5.47
C ARG A 120 -11.47 4.50 -5.60
N PHE A 121 -10.65 5.55 -5.74
CA PHE A 121 -11.12 6.89 -6.04
C PHE A 121 -10.44 7.44 -7.29
N ARG A 122 -11.21 8.12 -8.14
CA ARG A 122 -10.72 8.65 -9.42
C ARG A 122 -9.75 9.81 -9.22
N ASN A 123 -10.09 10.72 -8.30
CA ASN A 123 -9.29 11.89 -7.97
C ASN A 123 -9.67 12.37 -6.57
N ARG A 124 -8.69 12.57 -5.70
CA ARG A 124 -8.91 13.09 -4.33
C ARG A 124 -9.36 14.53 -4.31
N GLU A 125 -8.87 15.36 -5.24
CA GLU A 125 -9.18 16.78 -5.28
C GLU A 125 -10.62 17.07 -5.73
N SER A 126 -11.22 16.13 -6.49
CA SER A 126 -12.59 16.19 -6.97
C SER A 126 -13.50 15.16 -6.30
N LEU A 127 -13.16 14.73 -5.09
CA LEU A 127 -13.85 13.66 -4.39
C LEU A 127 -15.26 14.12 -4.00
N VAL A 128 -16.20 13.86 -4.88
CA VAL A 128 -17.61 13.86 -4.52
C VAL A 128 -17.90 12.53 -3.86
N TRP A 129 -18.18 12.55 -2.57
CA TRP A 129 -18.62 11.36 -1.85
C TRP A 129 -19.98 10.95 -2.40
N ALA A 130 -19.98 9.97 -3.30
CA ALA A 130 -21.17 9.56 -4.01
C ALA A 130 -22.16 8.90 -3.05
N LYS A 131 -23.46 9.16 -3.25
CA LYS A 131 -24.54 8.56 -2.45
C LYS A 131 -24.52 7.03 -2.47
N ALA A 132 -24.05 6.42 -3.55
CA ALA A 132 -23.88 4.98 -3.63
C ALA A 132 -22.81 4.46 -2.65
N ILE A 133 -21.69 5.20 -2.48
CA ILE A 133 -20.66 4.85 -1.52
C ILE A 133 -21.16 5.09 -0.09
N GLU A 134 -21.87 6.19 0.15
CA GLU A 134 -22.54 6.46 1.43
C GLU A 134 -23.47 5.30 1.81
N ALA A 135 -24.37 4.92 0.91
CA ALA A 135 -25.32 3.83 1.15
C ALA A 135 -24.63 2.47 1.37
N ALA A 136 -23.55 2.18 0.62
CA ALA A 136 -22.82 0.91 0.72
C ALA A 136 -21.92 0.86 1.96
N SER A 137 -21.31 1.97 2.36
CA SER A 137 -20.37 2.02 3.48
C SER A 137 -21.01 2.38 4.82
N GLY A 138 -22.08 3.18 4.82
CA GLY A 138 -22.70 3.75 6.00
C GLY A 138 -22.05 5.05 6.49
N PHE A 139 -21.09 5.63 5.74
CA PHE A 139 -20.45 6.90 6.08
C PHE A 139 -20.99 8.04 5.22
N GLU A 140 -21.37 9.16 5.85
CA GLU A 140 -21.84 10.35 5.15
C GLU A 140 -20.70 11.15 4.48
N THR A 141 -19.47 10.99 4.98
CA THR A 141 -18.32 11.73 4.47
C THR A 141 -17.12 10.83 4.21
N PHE A 142 -16.25 11.26 3.28
CA PHE A 142 -14.96 10.62 3.05
C PHE A 142 -14.07 10.65 4.30
N ASP A 143 -14.13 11.71 5.10
CA ASP A 143 -13.31 11.85 6.30
C ASP A 143 -13.69 10.84 7.38
N ASP A 144 -14.97 10.54 7.54
CA ASP A 144 -15.44 9.51 8.48
C ASP A 144 -15.01 8.12 8.01
N TYR A 145 -15.21 7.82 6.72
CA TYR A 145 -14.73 6.60 6.08
C TYR A 145 -13.21 6.43 6.25
N ARG A 146 -12.43 7.47 5.92
CA ARG A 146 -10.96 7.47 6.07
C ARG A 146 -10.55 7.22 7.51
N SER A 147 -11.16 7.95 8.46
CA SER A 147 -10.86 7.81 9.89
C SER A 147 -11.14 6.41 10.40
N TRP A 148 -12.23 5.81 9.97
CA TRP A 148 -12.58 4.44 10.30
C TRP A 148 -11.56 3.45 9.72
N CYS A 149 -11.18 3.58 8.45
CA CYS A 149 -10.17 2.74 7.82
C CYS A 149 -8.81 2.85 8.53
N VAL A 150 -8.34 4.06 8.82
CA VAL A 150 -7.08 4.27 9.54
C VAL A 150 -7.10 3.53 10.88
N THR A 151 -8.21 3.53 11.60
CA THR A 151 -8.34 2.91 12.92
C THR A 151 -8.51 1.40 12.82
N HIS A 152 -9.56 0.94 12.13
CA HIS A 152 -9.99 -0.45 12.16
C HIS A 152 -9.25 -1.32 11.15
N ARG A 153 -9.12 -0.87 9.90
CA ARG A 153 -8.33 -1.58 8.90
C ARG A 153 -6.83 -1.51 9.23
N GLY A 154 -6.36 -0.39 9.81
CA GLY A 154 -5.01 -0.31 10.38
C GLY A 154 -4.78 -1.37 11.45
N ALA A 155 -5.74 -1.59 12.37
CA ALA A 155 -5.67 -2.64 13.38
C ALA A 155 -5.63 -4.05 12.75
N PHE A 156 -6.45 -4.32 11.72
CA PHE A 156 -6.41 -5.57 10.97
C PHE A 156 -5.02 -5.82 10.36
N PHE A 157 -4.42 -4.81 9.73
CA PHE A 157 -3.08 -4.94 9.16
C PHE A 157 -1.97 -5.06 10.21
N ARG A 158 -2.09 -4.39 11.38
CA ARG A 158 -1.14 -4.61 12.49
C ARG A 158 -1.17 -6.05 13.00
N ALA A 159 -2.34 -6.69 13.04
CA ALA A 159 -2.42 -8.11 13.38
C ALA A 159 -1.67 -8.99 12.35
N LEU A 160 -1.77 -8.67 11.05
CA LEU A 160 -0.99 -9.34 10.00
C LEU A 160 0.51 -9.07 10.15
N LEU A 161 0.93 -7.82 10.42
CA LEU A 161 2.33 -7.48 10.65
C LEU A 161 2.91 -8.27 11.84
N SER A 162 2.16 -8.39 12.94
CA SER A 162 2.58 -9.18 14.10
C SER A 162 2.71 -10.68 13.80
N LYS A 163 1.86 -11.20 12.90
CA LYS A 163 1.85 -12.61 12.50
C LYS A 163 2.99 -12.94 11.52
N HIS A 164 3.13 -12.15 10.46
CA HIS A 164 4.04 -12.43 9.34
C HIS A 164 5.43 -11.78 9.48
N LYS A 165 5.54 -10.74 10.31
CA LYS A 165 6.81 -10.07 10.71
C LYS A 165 7.71 -9.65 9.53
N PRO A 166 7.20 -8.91 8.53
CA PRO A 166 8.07 -8.38 7.50
C PRO A 166 9.14 -7.48 8.13
N LYS A 167 10.33 -7.42 7.55
CA LYS A 167 11.39 -6.52 8.02
C LYS A 167 11.01 -5.05 7.85
N VAL A 168 10.32 -4.74 6.75
CA VAL A 168 9.90 -3.36 6.45
C VAL A 168 8.53 -3.31 5.78
N LEU A 169 7.71 -2.34 6.22
CA LEU A 169 6.52 -1.86 5.53
C LEU A 169 6.81 -0.48 4.94
N VAL A 170 6.84 -0.37 3.62
CA VAL A 170 7.08 0.88 2.87
C VAL A 170 5.74 1.53 2.52
N CYS A 171 5.40 2.60 3.22
CA CYS A 171 4.20 3.40 2.98
C CYS A 171 4.54 4.56 2.03
N THR A 172 3.82 4.69 0.93
CA THR A 172 4.15 5.65 -0.13
C THR A 172 3.19 6.82 -0.19
N GLY A 173 3.71 8.03 0.02
CA GLY A 173 2.95 9.29 0.01
C GLY A 173 3.05 10.08 1.30
N VAL A 174 3.97 11.03 1.35
CA VAL A 174 4.20 11.87 2.56
C VAL A 174 3.00 12.73 2.96
N GLY A 175 2.08 13.03 2.03
CA GLY A 175 0.84 13.74 2.34
C GLY A 175 -0.07 12.97 3.30
N GLU A 176 0.05 11.64 3.33
CA GLU A 176 -0.73 10.75 4.20
C GLU A 176 0.08 10.20 5.38
N ARG A 177 1.21 10.81 5.70
CA ARG A 177 2.14 10.37 6.75
C ARG A 177 1.44 10.06 8.07
N GLU A 178 0.64 10.99 8.55
CA GLU A 178 -0.04 10.84 9.85
C GLU A 178 -1.05 9.69 9.84
N ASN A 179 -1.73 9.48 8.72
CA ASN A 179 -2.66 8.36 8.56
C ASN A 179 -1.94 7.01 8.55
N PHE A 180 -0.80 6.91 7.84
CA PHE A 180 0.03 5.70 7.86
C PHE A 180 0.58 5.42 9.26
N LEU A 181 1.13 6.44 9.95
CA LEU A 181 1.68 6.24 11.28
C LEU A 181 0.61 5.84 12.29
N ARG A 182 -0.57 6.48 12.26
CA ARG A 182 -1.71 6.04 13.10
C ARG A 182 -2.15 4.62 12.79
N ALA A 183 -2.20 4.24 11.50
CA ALA A 183 -2.64 2.91 11.10
C ALA A 183 -1.66 1.81 11.52
N PHE A 184 -0.34 2.04 11.40
CA PHE A 184 0.66 0.98 11.50
C PHE A 184 1.59 1.10 12.72
N ALA A 185 1.73 2.29 13.31
CA ALA A 185 2.67 2.56 14.40
C ALA A 185 2.08 3.54 15.42
N ASP A 186 0.79 3.39 15.76
CA ASP A 186 0.08 4.29 16.66
C ASP A 186 0.72 4.32 18.05
N GLY A 187 1.08 5.52 18.48
CA GLY A 187 1.75 5.74 19.78
C GLY A 187 3.26 5.43 19.79
N GLU A 188 3.83 4.85 18.74
CA GLU A 188 5.25 4.54 18.69
C GLU A 188 6.11 5.78 18.39
N PRO A 189 7.33 5.85 18.94
CA PRO A 189 8.29 6.90 18.62
C PRO A 189 8.60 6.93 17.12
N ARG A 190 8.65 8.14 16.56
CA ARG A 190 8.94 8.35 15.14
C ARG A 190 10.18 9.23 14.96
N GLN A 191 10.90 8.98 13.87
CA GLN A 191 12.08 9.75 13.48
C GLN A 191 11.95 10.19 12.03
N THR A 192 12.24 11.45 11.74
CA THR A 192 12.47 11.93 10.38
C THR A 192 13.93 11.77 10.02
N VAL A 193 14.20 11.09 8.93
CA VAL A 193 15.53 10.81 8.40
C VAL A 193 15.71 11.56 7.10
N GLN A 194 16.70 12.46 7.06
CA GLN A 194 17.04 13.20 5.85
C GLN A 194 17.92 12.37 4.93
N LEU A 195 17.60 12.34 3.65
CA LEU A 195 18.43 11.90 2.55
C LEU A 195 18.86 13.13 1.73
N ALA A 196 19.67 12.96 0.67
CA ALA A 196 20.20 14.10 -0.08
C ALA A 196 19.09 15.03 -0.61
N ASP A 197 18.05 14.48 -1.26
CA ASP A 197 17.01 15.25 -1.96
C ASP A 197 15.60 15.11 -1.37
N PHE A 198 15.44 14.29 -0.35
CA PHE A 198 14.13 14.02 0.26
C PHE A 198 14.27 13.51 1.69
N SER A 199 13.18 13.44 2.42
CA SER A 199 13.14 12.84 3.75
C SER A 199 12.15 11.67 3.79
N ILE A 200 12.40 10.76 4.72
CA ILE A 200 11.48 9.68 5.10
C ILE A 200 11.12 9.82 6.57
N THR A 201 9.98 9.29 6.96
CA THR A 201 9.65 9.18 8.39
C THR A 201 9.58 7.71 8.73
N VAL A 202 10.25 7.33 9.81
CA VAL A 202 10.30 5.95 10.28
C VAL A 202 9.75 5.82 11.68
N ALA A 203 9.10 4.69 11.94
CA ALA A 203 8.70 4.23 13.26
C ALA A 203 8.91 2.71 13.30
N LYS A 204 8.76 2.10 14.46
CA LYS A 204 8.87 0.65 14.61
C LYS A 204 7.56 0.11 15.19
N PHE A 205 7.03 -0.94 14.62
CA PHE A 205 5.90 -1.67 15.19
C PHE A 205 6.29 -3.14 15.32
N ALA A 206 6.35 -3.64 16.55
CA ALA A 206 6.94 -4.96 16.85
C ALA A 206 8.34 -5.08 16.21
N ASP A 207 8.55 -6.08 15.35
CA ASP A 207 9.83 -6.30 14.66
C ASP A 207 9.89 -5.62 13.27
N THR A 208 8.84 -4.91 12.85
CA THR A 208 8.72 -4.31 11.51
C THR A 208 9.10 -2.82 11.54
N LEU A 209 10.00 -2.41 10.65
CA LEU A 209 10.27 -1.00 10.36
C LEU A 209 9.14 -0.42 9.49
N ILE A 210 8.38 0.53 10.00
CA ILE A 210 7.39 1.30 9.22
C ILE A 210 8.11 2.50 8.60
N CYS A 211 8.15 2.59 7.27
CA CYS A 211 8.87 3.63 6.55
C CYS A 211 7.93 4.41 5.62
N VAL A 212 7.60 5.65 5.97
CA VAL A 212 6.80 6.54 5.11
C VAL A 212 7.72 7.33 4.19
N THR A 213 7.54 7.18 2.88
CA THR A 213 8.37 7.75 1.83
C THR A 213 7.58 8.70 0.92
N PRO A 214 8.23 9.56 0.13
CA PRO A 214 7.60 10.21 -1.00
C PRO A 214 6.95 9.19 -1.95
N PHE A 215 5.91 9.62 -2.66
CA PHE A 215 5.17 8.74 -3.56
C PHE A 215 6.03 8.25 -4.74
N PHE A 216 5.91 6.98 -5.08
CA PHE A 216 6.70 6.37 -6.17
C PHE A 216 6.24 6.76 -7.57
N GLY A 217 4.99 7.15 -7.73
CA GLY A 217 4.37 7.41 -9.03
C GLY A 217 4.45 8.85 -9.53
N SER A 218 4.98 9.80 -8.74
CA SER A 218 4.97 11.22 -9.10
C SER A 218 6.36 11.77 -9.45
N PRO A 219 6.45 12.82 -10.30
CA PRO A 219 7.71 13.50 -10.61
C PRO A 219 8.41 14.08 -9.38
N ALA A 220 7.65 14.54 -8.37
CA ALA A 220 8.18 15.07 -7.13
C ALA A 220 8.57 13.99 -6.10
N GLY A 221 8.28 12.72 -6.40
CA GLY A 221 8.54 11.60 -5.50
C GLY A 221 9.88 10.89 -5.77
N ILE A 222 9.86 9.57 -5.54
CA ILE A 222 11.02 8.71 -5.84
C ILE A 222 11.01 8.38 -7.35
N ASN A 223 11.52 9.28 -8.15
CA ASN A 223 11.39 9.27 -9.62
C ASN A 223 12.67 8.85 -10.37
N SER A 224 13.79 8.59 -9.69
CA SER A 224 15.05 8.18 -10.30
C SER A 224 15.62 6.90 -9.67
N TYR A 225 16.52 6.23 -10.40
CA TYR A 225 17.28 5.09 -9.88
C TYR A 225 18.10 5.47 -8.65
N GLN A 226 18.78 6.61 -8.71
CA GLN A 226 19.62 7.12 -7.62
C GLN A 226 18.81 7.35 -6.33
N LYS A 227 17.63 7.99 -6.42
CA LYS A 227 16.77 8.20 -5.23
C LYS A 227 16.27 6.88 -4.66
N MET A 228 15.94 5.90 -5.50
CA MET A 228 15.52 4.58 -5.05
C MET A 228 16.65 3.84 -4.35
N GLU A 229 17.86 3.88 -4.90
CA GLU A 229 19.05 3.27 -4.30
C GLU A 229 19.39 3.91 -2.94
N GLN A 230 19.35 5.24 -2.83
CA GLN A 230 19.52 5.96 -1.57
C GLN A 230 18.47 5.55 -0.54
N LEU A 231 17.19 5.46 -0.95
CA LEU A 231 16.10 5.02 -0.07
C LEU A 231 16.37 3.62 0.48
N VAL A 232 16.64 2.66 -0.41
CA VAL A 232 16.84 1.25 -0.03
C VAL A 232 18.10 1.09 0.82
N SER A 233 19.21 1.74 0.46
CA SER A 233 20.44 1.71 1.25
C SER A 233 20.20 2.25 2.67
N LYS A 234 19.43 3.34 2.80
CA LYS A 234 19.10 3.89 4.12
C LYS A 234 18.21 2.96 4.94
N ILE A 235 17.21 2.34 4.32
CA ILE A 235 16.35 1.34 4.98
C ILE A 235 17.20 0.17 5.48
N LYS A 236 18.10 -0.38 4.66
CA LYS A 236 19.01 -1.47 5.08
C LYS A 236 19.88 -1.09 6.29
N LEU A 237 20.39 0.14 6.30
CA LEU A 237 21.17 0.64 7.45
C LEU A 237 20.30 0.73 8.73
N LEU A 238 19.04 1.15 8.60
CA LEU A 238 18.11 1.22 9.74
C LEU A 238 17.68 -0.15 10.25
N LEU A 239 17.63 -1.16 9.36
CA LEU A 239 17.32 -2.54 9.74
C LEU A 239 18.50 -3.26 10.41
N ALA A 240 19.73 -2.78 10.19
CA ALA A 240 20.95 -3.34 10.78
C ALA A 240 21.30 -2.70 12.14
N ALA A 241 20.63 -1.60 12.53
CA ALA A 241 20.84 -0.87 13.78
C ALA A 241 19.93 -1.37 14.90
#